data_6f78f029e79bbe9c97e2ce6b875b3682
#
_entry.id   6f78f029e79bbe9c97e2ce6b875b3682
#
_cell.length_a   1.000
_cell.length_b   1.000
_cell.length_c   1.000
_cell.angle_alpha   90.00
_cell.angle_beta   90.00
_cell.angle_gamma   90.00
#
_symmetry.space_group_name_H-M   'P 1'
#
loop_
_entity.id
_entity.type
_entity.pdbx_description
1 polymer ?
#
loop_
_entity_poly.entity_id
_entity_poly.type
_entity_poly.pdbx_seq_one_letter_code
_entity_poly.pdbx_strand_id
1 'polypeptide(L)'
;MRKYVDSLPKNVEGMSGKMTKFEVMFDELLKYDLGDGVEAFSTQRDAVLPYEVTQGHQVHGSRAAIIKRSGMMREELEGYDAFITNLPGVAIGVRTADCVPILLYDTVKRVVAAVHAGWKGTVLHIVQGAIAAMT
;
A
#
# COMPACT_ATOMS: atom_id res chain seq x y z
N MET A 1 5.51 -7.78 -9.36
CA MET A 1 5.87 -6.54 -8.61
C MET A 1 4.83 -6.35 -7.51
N ARG A 2 5.26 -5.96 -6.34
CA ARG A 2 4.36 -5.60 -5.22
C ARG A 2 4.48 -4.11 -4.99
N LYS A 3 3.37 -3.41 -4.82
CA LYS A 3 3.35 -1.98 -4.50
C LYS A 3 2.70 -1.77 -3.14
N TYR A 4 3.31 -0.92 -2.34
CA TYR A 4 2.92 -0.64 -0.97
C TYR A 4 2.83 0.86 -0.74
N VAL A 5 1.94 1.27 0.13
CA VAL A 5 1.86 2.62 0.68
C VAL A 5 1.89 2.49 2.19
N ASP A 6 2.82 3.18 2.83
CA ASP A 6 2.93 3.24 4.28
C ASP A 6 2.88 4.68 4.76
N SER A 7 2.20 4.93 5.86
CA SER A 7 2.20 6.21 6.56
C SER A 7 3.06 6.11 7.82
N LEU A 8 4.38 6.33 7.67
CA LEU A 8 5.30 6.27 8.81
C LEU A 8 5.12 7.46 9.78
N PRO A 9 5.28 7.22 11.09
CA PRO A 9 5.44 8.32 12.04
C PRO A 9 6.78 9.04 11.81
N LYS A 10 6.77 10.37 11.82
CA LYS A 10 7.93 11.26 11.62
C LYS A 10 8.91 11.24 12.79
N ASN A 11 9.42 10.10 13.26
CA ASN A 11 10.48 10.09 14.25
C ASN A 11 11.36 8.84 14.12
N VAL A 12 12.29 8.89 13.16
CA VAL A 12 13.51 8.08 13.23
C VAL A 12 14.72 9.03 13.11
N GLU A 13 14.78 10.04 13.97
CA GLU A 13 16.01 10.76 14.22
C GLU A 13 16.73 10.07 15.37
N GLY A 14 17.91 9.53 15.07
CA GLY A 14 18.86 9.11 16.09
C GLY A 14 19.37 7.69 16.01
N MET A 15 19.89 7.23 14.87
CA MET A 15 20.84 6.11 14.84
C MET A 15 22.04 6.46 13.95
N SER A 16 23.04 7.01 14.59
CA SER A 16 24.38 7.21 14.03
C SER A 16 25.11 5.88 13.87
N GLY A 17 25.54 5.57 12.64
CA GLY A 17 26.78 4.85 12.40
C GLY A 17 26.75 3.33 12.48
N LYS A 18 26.00 2.66 11.63
CA LYS A 18 26.31 1.40 10.93
C LYS A 18 25.14 1.11 10.00
N MET A 19 25.40 0.95 8.70
CA MET A 19 24.37 0.46 7.77
C MET A 19 23.82 -0.85 8.33
N THR A 20 22.60 -0.82 8.81
CA THR A 20 21.92 -2.00 9.31
C THR A 20 21.41 -2.81 8.11
N LYS A 21 21.19 -4.11 8.30
CA LYS A 21 20.55 -4.98 7.29
C LYS A 21 19.23 -4.38 6.78
N PHE A 22 18.65 -3.49 7.53
CA PHE A 22 17.45 -2.72 7.25
C PHE A 22 17.68 -1.65 6.16
N GLU A 23 18.77 -0.89 6.21
CA GLU A 23 19.11 0.13 5.20
C GLU A 23 19.44 -0.50 3.85
N VAL A 24 20.15 -1.65 3.83
CA VAL A 24 20.45 -2.40 2.62
C VAL A 24 19.17 -2.95 1.95
N MET A 25 18.15 -3.34 2.74
CA MET A 25 16.87 -3.81 2.20
C MET A 25 16.06 -2.70 1.52
N PHE A 26 16.19 -1.45 1.97
CA PHE A 26 15.48 -0.31 1.36
C PHE A 26 16.10 0.16 0.05
N ASP A 27 17.37 -0.13 -0.21
CA ASP A 27 18.03 0.21 -1.48
C ASP A 27 17.49 -0.60 -2.69
N GLU A 28 16.83 -1.73 -2.44
CA GLU A 28 16.19 -2.56 -3.48
C GLU A 28 14.74 -2.15 -3.79
N LEU A 29 14.21 -1.14 -3.10
CA LEU A 29 12.84 -0.66 -3.29
C LEU A 29 12.78 0.45 -4.34
N LEU A 30 11.87 0.33 -5.28
CA LEU A 30 11.52 1.44 -6.15
C LEU A 30 10.56 2.38 -5.40
N LYS A 31 11.09 3.52 -4.94
CA LYS A 31 10.33 4.52 -4.19
C LYS A 31 9.60 5.49 -5.11
N TYR A 32 8.46 5.97 -4.64
CA TYR A 32 7.66 7.00 -5.32
C TYR A 32 7.45 8.17 -4.37
N ASP A 33 7.58 9.38 -4.88
CA ASP A 33 7.24 10.60 -4.15
C ASP A 33 5.73 10.88 -4.33
N LEU A 34 4.97 10.70 -3.26
CA LEU A 34 3.55 11.06 -3.20
C LEU A 34 3.29 12.25 -2.26
N GLY A 35 4.35 12.85 -1.70
CA GLY A 35 4.29 13.96 -0.77
C GLY A 35 4.67 13.61 0.67
N ASP A 36 4.61 14.62 1.54
CA ASP A 36 5.06 14.50 2.92
C ASP A 36 4.16 13.58 3.78
N GLY A 37 4.81 12.77 4.62
CA GLY A 37 4.15 11.95 5.63
C GLY A 37 3.59 10.64 5.12
N VAL A 38 3.98 10.21 3.92
CA VAL A 38 3.67 8.92 3.33
C VAL A 38 4.93 8.30 2.73
N GLU A 39 5.08 6.99 2.83
CA GLU A 39 6.06 6.23 2.05
C GLU A 39 5.33 5.38 1.01
N ALA A 40 5.76 5.48 -0.24
CA ALA A 40 5.20 4.73 -1.35
C ALA A 40 6.32 4.04 -2.13
N PHE A 41 6.20 2.74 -2.33
CA PHE A 41 7.24 1.98 -3.00
C PHE A 41 6.69 0.70 -3.64
N SER A 42 7.49 0.11 -4.51
CA SER A 42 7.25 -1.24 -5.00
C SER A 42 8.45 -2.14 -4.76
N THR A 43 8.19 -3.43 -4.64
CA THR A 43 9.19 -4.47 -4.43
C THR A 43 9.14 -5.52 -5.51
N GLN A 44 10.21 -6.28 -5.63
CA GLN A 44 10.23 -7.54 -6.36
C GLN A 44 9.43 -8.63 -5.62
N ARG A 45 9.15 -9.76 -6.30
CA ARG A 45 8.33 -10.85 -5.77
C ARG A 45 8.83 -11.38 -4.42
N ASP A 46 10.14 -11.54 -4.29
CA ASP A 46 10.76 -12.23 -3.17
C ASP A 46 11.34 -11.28 -2.11
N ALA A 47 11.02 -9.97 -2.23
CA ALA A 47 11.45 -9.00 -1.23
C ALA A 47 10.78 -9.28 0.13
N VAL A 48 11.60 -9.28 1.17
CA VAL A 48 11.16 -9.41 2.56
C VAL A 48 11.10 -8.01 3.16
N LEU A 49 9.92 -7.60 3.59
CA LEU A 49 9.73 -6.32 4.29
C LEU A 49 9.91 -6.52 5.79
N PRO A 50 10.42 -5.50 6.51
CA PRO A 50 10.66 -5.57 7.95
C PRO A 50 9.38 -5.44 8.77
N TYR A 51 8.24 -5.24 8.14
CA TYR A 51 6.93 -5.07 8.77
C TYR A 51 5.84 -5.78 7.96
N GLU A 52 4.72 -5.99 8.60
CA GLU A 52 3.55 -6.61 7.99
C GLU A 52 2.85 -5.62 7.05
N VAL A 53 2.44 -6.11 5.88
CA VAL A 53 1.63 -5.37 4.93
C VAL A 53 0.23 -5.94 4.89
N THR A 54 -0.75 -5.11 5.20
CA THR A 54 -2.17 -5.47 5.10
C THR A 54 -2.58 -5.57 3.63
N GLN A 55 -3.01 -6.75 3.24
CA GLN A 55 -3.42 -7.08 1.87
C GLN A 55 -4.41 -8.26 1.91
N GLY A 56 -5.35 -8.29 0.98
CA GLY A 56 -6.33 -9.36 0.86
C GLY A 56 -6.02 -10.34 -0.28
N HIS A 57 -6.97 -11.22 -0.53
CA HIS A 57 -6.98 -12.07 -1.72
C HIS A 57 -7.72 -11.35 -2.85
N GLN A 58 -6.96 -10.82 -3.79
CA GLN A 58 -7.44 -10.08 -4.95
C GLN A 58 -8.10 -11.03 -5.96
N VAL A 59 -9.23 -10.61 -6.52
CA VAL A 59 -10.04 -11.41 -7.44
C VAL A 59 -10.26 -10.72 -8.80
N HIS A 60 -9.46 -9.68 -9.10
CA HIS A 60 -9.59 -8.84 -10.29
C HIS A 60 -10.95 -8.14 -10.37
N GLY A 61 -11.53 -7.83 -9.21
CA GLY A 61 -12.81 -7.15 -9.07
C GLY A 61 -12.69 -5.65 -8.93
N SER A 62 -13.74 -5.03 -8.36
CA SER A 62 -13.82 -3.57 -8.15
C SER A 62 -14.15 -3.17 -6.70
N ARG A 63 -14.04 -4.10 -5.75
CA ARG A 63 -14.35 -3.83 -4.35
C ARG A 63 -13.16 -3.18 -3.65
N ALA A 64 -13.44 -2.13 -2.88
CA ALA A 64 -12.48 -1.42 -2.04
C ALA A 64 -12.78 -1.67 -0.56
N ALA A 65 -11.75 -1.99 0.22
CA ALA A 65 -11.82 -2.18 1.68
C ALA A 65 -11.22 -1.00 2.41
N ILE A 66 -11.89 -0.51 3.44
CA ILE A 66 -11.34 0.47 4.38
C ILE A 66 -10.73 -0.29 5.56
N ILE A 67 -9.44 -0.12 5.76
CA ILE A 67 -8.68 -0.73 6.85
C ILE A 67 -8.84 0.14 8.08
N LYS A 68 -9.56 -0.38 9.08
CA LYS A 68 -9.95 0.36 10.29
C LYS A 68 -9.09 0.02 11.52
N ARG A 69 -8.23 -0.98 11.43
CA ARG A 69 -7.31 -1.41 12.49
C ARG A 69 -6.08 -2.08 11.90
N SER A 70 -4.99 -2.02 12.61
CA SER A 70 -3.80 -2.84 12.29
C SER A 70 -4.10 -4.33 12.50
N GLY A 71 -3.40 -5.20 11.77
CA GLY A 71 -3.52 -6.65 11.94
C GLY A 71 -4.86 -7.24 11.46
N MET A 72 -5.54 -6.61 10.49
CA MET A 72 -6.66 -7.26 9.80
C MET A 72 -6.16 -8.48 9.04
N MET A 73 -6.81 -9.60 9.27
CA MET A 73 -6.43 -10.86 8.64
C MET A 73 -6.82 -10.88 7.16
N ARG A 74 -6.08 -11.65 6.38
CA ARG A 74 -6.28 -11.77 4.94
C ARG A 74 -7.70 -12.27 4.60
N GLU A 75 -8.27 -13.12 5.43
CA GLU A 75 -9.61 -13.68 5.28
C GLU A 75 -10.71 -12.60 5.40
N GLU A 76 -10.49 -11.58 6.25
CA GLU A 76 -11.39 -10.43 6.39
C GLU A 76 -11.39 -9.55 5.13
N LEU A 77 -10.35 -9.66 4.31
CA LEU A 77 -10.12 -8.86 3.11
C LEU A 77 -10.25 -9.69 1.83
N GLU A 78 -10.99 -10.80 1.90
CA GLU A 78 -11.25 -11.67 0.77
C GLU A 78 -12.10 -10.96 -0.29
N GLY A 79 -11.67 -11.01 -1.55
CA GLY A 79 -12.40 -10.46 -2.69
C GLY A 79 -12.31 -8.95 -2.85
N TYR A 80 -11.38 -8.29 -2.17
CA TYR A 80 -11.09 -6.88 -2.36
C TYR A 80 -9.83 -6.68 -3.21
N ASP A 81 -9.88 -5.72 -4.09
CA ASP A 81 -8.79 -5.35 -5.01
C ASP A 81 -8.26 -3.93 -4.77
N ALA A 82 -8.80 -3.21 -3.80
CA ALA A 82 -8.29 -1.95 -3.30
C ALA A 82 -8.34 -1.91 -1.77
N PHE A 83 -7.33 -1.32 -1.16
CA PHE A 83 -7.18 -1.18 0.29
C PHE A 83 -6.91 0.29 0.60
N ILE A 84 -7.63 0.84 1.59
CA ILE A 84 -7.63 2.26 1.92
C ILE A 84 -7.45 2.40 3.42
N THR A 85 -6.62 3.32 3.88
CA THR A 85 -6.47 3.62 5.31
C THR A 85 -6.03 5.06 5.55
N ASN A 86 -6.40 5.59 6.70
CA ASN A 86 -5.85 6.83 7.27
C ASN A 86 -5.09 6.57 8.58
N LEU A 87 -4.84 5.30 8.90
CA LEU A 87 -4.15 4.91 10.14
C LEU A 87 -2.64 5.06 9.98
N PRO A 88 -1.97 5.89 10.79
CA PRO A 88 -0.52 6.00 10.79
C PRO A 88 0.14 4.67 11.16
N GLY A 89 1.24 4.33 10.48
CA GLY A 89 2.01 3.10 10.74
C GLY A 89 1.36 1.82 10.22
N VAL A 90 0.31 1.93 9.42
CA VAL A 90 -0.32 0.77 8.77
C VAL A 90 0.07 0.75 7.29
N ALA A 91 0.86 -0.25 6.91
CA ALA A 91 1.21 -0.50 5.52
C ALA A 91 0.10 -1.28 4.82
N ILE A 92 -0.35 -0.79 3.68
CA ILE A 92 -1.30 -1.46 2.79
C ILE A 92 -0.66 -1.75 1.44
N GLY A 93 -1.08 -2.79 0.76
CA GLY A 93 -0.46 -3.14 -0.51
C GLY A 93 -1.29 -4.03 -1.41
N VAL A 94 -0.93 -4.03 -2.68
CA VAL A 94 -1.48 -4.94 -3.70
C VAL A 94 -0.35 -5.70 -4.40
N ARG A 95 -0.70 -6.86 -4.93
CA ARG A 95 0.20 -7.69 -5.73
C ARG A 95 -0.21 -7.61 -7.19
N THR A 96 0.76 -7.46 -8.06
CA THR A 96 0.53 -7.50 -9.50
C THR A 96 1.62 -8.29 -10.21
N ALA A 97 1.27 -8.88 -11.34
CA ALA A 97 2.22 -9.33 -12.34
C ALA A 97 2.08 -8.42 -13.58
N ASP A 98 0.95 -8.52 -14.28
CA ASP A 98 0.69 -7.79 -15.52
C ASP A 98 -0.35 -6.66 -15.36
N CYS A 99 -1.12 -6.70 -14.26
CA CYS A 99 -2.12 -5.67 -13.95
C CYS A 99 -1.46 -4.37 -13.48
N VAL A 100 -2.18 -3.26 -13.57
CA VAL A 100 -1.69 -1.94 -13.16
C VAL A 100 -1.92 -1.73 -11.67
N PRO A 101 -0.87 -1.57 -10.86
CA PRO A 101 -1.01 -1.16 -9.47
C PRO A 101 -1.02 0.37 -9.41
N ILE A 102 -1.95 0.93 -8.65
CA ILE A 102 -2.11 2.37 -8.47
C ILE A 102 -2.01 2.70 -6.99
N LEU A 103 -1.16 3.66 -6.66
CA LEU A 103 -1.00 4.20 -5.32
C LEU A 103 -1.58 5.61 -5.30
N LEU A 104 -2.43 5.90 -4.32
CA LEU A 104 -3.09 7.18 -4.16
C LEU A 104 -2.84 7.74 -2.77
N TYR A 105 -2.71 9.05 -2.67
CA TYR A 105 -2.59 9.78 -1.42
C TYR A 105 -3.41 11.07 -1.44
N ASP A 106 -4.32 11.23 -0.48
CA ASP A 106 -5.00 12.47 -0.18
C ASP A 106 -4.19 13.24 0.87
N THR A 107 -3.55 14.33 0.47
CA THR A 107 -2.67 15.14 1.32
C THR A 107 -3.42 15.91 2.40
N VAL A 108 -4.71 16.18 2.20
CA VAL A 108 -5.57 16.93 3.14
C VAL A 108 -6.10 16.00 4.22
N LYS A 109 -6.74 14.90 3.83
CA LYS A 109 -7.32 13.91 4.75
C LYS A 109 -6.30 12.90 5.27
N ARG A 110 -5.10 12.87 4.67
CA ARG A 110 -4.03 11.92 4.98
C ARG A 110 -4.48 10.48 4.85
N VAL A 111 -5.21 10.20 3.77
CA VAL A 111 -5.70 8.87 3.41
C VAL A 111 -4.85 8.32 2.28
N VAL A 112 -4.43 7.08 2.41
CA VAL A 112 -3.68 6.35 1.38
C VAL A 112 -4.53 5.23 0.79
N ALA A 113 -4.29 4.90 -0.47
CA ALA A 113 -4.89 3.75 -1.10
C ALA A 113 -3.88 2.99 -1.99
N ALA A 114 -3.99 1.67 -1.98
CA ALA A 114 -3.34 0.76 -2.91
C ALA A 114 -4.40 0.02 -3.71
N VAL A 115 -4.37 0.16 -5.04
CA VAL A 115 -5.41 -0.33 -5.95
C VAL A 115 -4.81 -1.30 -6.96
N HIS A 116 -5.41 -2.48 -7.08
CA HIS A 116 -5.13 -3.46 -8.14
C HIS A 116 -6.08 -3.24 -9.30
N ALA A 117 -5.64 -2.55 -10.35
CA ALA A 117 -6.43 -2.28 -11.54
C ALA A 117 -6.11 -3.29 -12.66
N GLY A 118 -6.75 -4.45 -12.61
CA GLY A 118 -6.81 -5.36 -13.73
C GLY A 118 -7.80 -4.84 -14.79
N TRP A 119 -7.86 -5.46 -15.98
CA TRP A 119 -8.75 -5.02 -17.06
C TRP A 119 -10.22 -4.97 -16.60
N LYS A 120 -10.67 -6.03 -15.90
CA LYS A 120 -12.05 -6.11 -15.39
C LYS A 120 -12.33 -5.05 -14.33
N GLY A 121 -11.42 -4.87 -13.34
CA GLY A 121 -11.55 -3.84 -12.32
C GLY A 121 -11.56 -2.43 -12.91
N THR A 122 -10.76 -2.19 -13.95
CA THR A 122 -10.73 -0.92 -14.68
C THR A 122 -12.06 -0.63 -15.35
N VAL A 123 -12.65 -1.60 -16.05
CA VAL A 123 -13.98 -1.48 -16.66
C VAL A 123 -15.07 -1.26 -15.61
N LEU A 124 -14.93 -1.86 -14.44
CA LEU A 124 -15.82 -1.71 -13.29
C LEU A 124 -15.51 -0.49 -12.41
N HIS A 125 -14.64 0.43 -12.86
CA HIS A 125 -14.31 1.69 -12.22
C HIS A 125 -13.71 1.57 -10.80
N ILE A 126 -12.82 0.60 -10.57
CA ILE A 126 -12.21 0.36 -9.26
C ILE A 126 -11.48 1.60 -8.72
N VAL A 127 -10.80 2.37 -9.57
CA VAL A 127 -10.06 3.58 -9.16
C VAL A 127 -11.01 4.64 -8.67
N GLN A 128 -12.09 4.88 -9.39
CA GLN A 128 -13.13 5.84 -9.00
C GLN A 128 -13.79 5.42 -7.69
N GLY A 129 -14.07 4.12 -7.52
CA GLY A 129 -14.58 3.55 -6.28
C GLY A 129 -13.62 3.73 -5.10
N ALA A 130 -12.32 3.53 -5.31
CA ALA A 130 -11.30 3.76 -4.30
C ALA A 130 -11.21 5.24 -3.91
N ILE A 131 -11.20 6.16 -4.89
CA ILE A 131 -11.18 7.62 -4.63
C ILE A 131 -12.45 8.05 -3.85
N ALA A 132 -13.63 7.55 -4.23
CA ALA A 132 -14.86 7.85 -3.50
C ALA A 132 -14.81 7.34 -2.05
N ALA A 133 -14.16 6.21 -1.79
CA ALA A 133 -14.01 5.66 -0.45
C ALA A 133 -12.93 6.38 0.39
N MET A 134 -12.02 7.16 -0.23
CA MET A 134 -11.05 8.02 0.48
C MET A 134 -11.70 9.32 1.00
N THR A 135 -12.89 9.66 0.52
CA THR A 135 -13.65 10.84 0.96
C THR A 135 -14.48 10.50 2.20
#